data_52032c4b33a2cfc79beca5b336952ca3
#
_entry.id   52032c4b33a2cfc79beca5b336952ca3
#
_cell.length_a   1.000
_cell.length_b   1.000
_cell.length_c   1.000
_cell.angle_alpha   90.00
_cell.angle_beta   90.00
_cell.angle_gamma   90.00
#
_symmetry.space_group_name_H-M   'P 1'
#
loop_
_entity.id
_entity.type
_entity.pdbx_description
1 polymer ?
#
loop_
_entity_poly.entity_id
_entity_poly.type
_entity_poly.pdbx_seq_one_letter_code
_entity_poly.pdbx_strand_id
1 'polypeptide(L)'
;SGSHATVGGALSQGSVFHGSGRYGCSADTVLGVEVVTARGEMLSTGSAAAAHTAPFFRWYGPDLTGVFLGDCGLLGIKTRATLRLLPRHSHMDYLSWQFKNAAGLMSAMGALARAGLASEVAAFDPSLSQIRMRRASLGADVKTLGNVIRKGGLTQGLKLVTRGRDFLDPERSTLHITR
;
A
#
# COMPACT_ATOMS: atom_id res chain seq x y z
N SER A 1 4.27 4.17 -2.44
CA SER A 1 5.21 3.80 -3.49
C SER A 1 5.13 4.82 -4.62
N GLY A 2 6.26 5.37 -5.04
CA GLY A 2 6.32 6.32 -6.16
C GLY A 2 6.36 5.59 -7.51
N SER A 3 6.15 6.34 -8.60
CA SER A 3 6.19 5.83 -9.97
C SER A 3 7.55 5.22 -10.38
N HIS A 4 8.61 5.50 -9.60
CA HIS A 4 9.96 5.00 -9.82
C HIS A 4 10.38 3.89 -8.85
N ALA A 5 9.48 3.45 -7.96
CA ALA A 5 9.78 2.37 -7.02
C ALA A 5 9.94 1.04 -7.76
N THR A 6 11.01 0.31 -7.46
CA THR A 6 11.24 -1.04 -7.98
C THR A 6 10.78 -2.09 -6.97
N VAL A 7 10.47 -3.30 -7.46
CA VAL A 7 10.14 -4.43 -6.59
C VAL A 7 11.31 -4.76 -5.66
N GLY A 8 12.52 -4.86 -6.20
CA GLY A 8 13.72 -5.13 -5.39
C GLY A 8 13.94 -4.11 -4.29
N GLY A 9 13.78 -2.80 -4.58
CA GLY A 9 13.87 -1.74 -3.58
C GLY A 9 12.77 -1.84 -2.52
N ALA A 10 11.54 -2.16 -2.90
CA ALA A 10 10.43 -2.35 -1.97
C ALA A 10 10.70 -3.53 -1.01
N LEU A 11 11.23 -4.64 -1.52
CA LEU A 11 11.59 -5.82 -0.71
C LEU A 11 12.76 -5.53 0.22
N SER A 12 13.78 -4.82 -0.26
CA SER A 12 14.94 -4.43 0.55
C SER A 12 14.58 -3.48 1.68
N GLN A 13 13.60 -2.59 1.48
CA GLN A 13 13.14 -1.64 2.48
C GLN A 13 12.03 -2.18 3.39
N GLY A 14 11.52 -3.37 3.15
CA GLY A 14 10.36 -3.88 3.88
C GLY A 14 9.13 -3.00 3.71
N SER A 15 8.89 -2.52 2.49
CA SER A 15 7.86 -1.50 2.22
C SER A 15 6.47 -1.97 2.59
N VAL A 16 5.72 -1.05 3.20
CA VAL A 16 4.28 -1.15 3.41
C VAL A 16 3.57 -0.50 2.20
N PHE A 17 2.56 -1.17 1.66
CA PHE A 17 1.82 -0.71 0.48
C PHE A 17 0.31 -0.77 0.72
N HIS A 18 -0.47 -0.26 -0.22
CA HIS A 18 -1.93 -0.36 -0.16
C HIS A 18 -2.38 -1.82 -0.11
N GLY A 19 -3.22 -2.16 0.86
CA GLY A 19 -3.65 -3.52 1.15
C GLY A 19 -2.90 -4.18 2.30
N SER A 20 -1.88 -3.52 2.87
CA SER A 20 -1.08 -4.07 3.96
C SER A 20 -1.88 -4.32 5.23
N GLY A 21 -2.96 -3.60 5.47
CA GLY A 21 -3.87 -3.83 6.59
C GLY A 21 -4.55 -5.21 6.57
N ARG A 22 -4.64 -5.82 5.39
CA ARG A 22 -5.23 -7.16 5.21
C ARG A 22 -4.22 -8.22 4.81
N TYR A 23 -3.24 -7.86 3.99
CA TYR A 23 -2.35 -8.80 3.31
C TYR A 23 -0.92 -8.78 3.84
N GLY A 24 -0.63 -7.92 4.82
CA GLY A 24 0.70 -7.76 5.37
C GLY A 24 1.59 -6.82 4.54
N CYS A 25 2.87 -6.75 4.89
CA CYS A 25 3.85 -5.95 4.16
C CYS A 25 4.35 -6.66 2.90
N SER A 26 5.20 -6.00 2.12
CA SER A 26 5.78 -6.58 0.90
C SER A 26 6.49 -7.92 1.16
N ALA A 27 7.14 -8.06 2.31
CA ALA A 27 7.86 -9.26 2.71
C ALA A 27 6.95 -10.48 2.90
N ASP A 28 5.69 -10.29 3.32
CA ASP A 28 4.74 -11.37 3.59
C ASP A 28 4.24 -12.05 2.31
N THR A 29 4.36 -11.37 1.18
CA THR A 29 3.92 -11.90 -0.13
C THR A 29 5.01 -12.67 -0.87
N VAL A 30 6.25 -12.68 -0.38
CA VAL A 30 7.40 -13.27 -1.08
C VAL A 30 7.50 -14.77 -0.80
N LEU A 31 7.57 -15.55 -1.87
CA LEU A 31 7.80 -17.00 -1.83
C LEU A 31 9.29 -17.35 -1.96
N GLY A 32 10.05 -16.53 -2.68
CA GLY A 32 11.48 -16.70 -2.86
C GLY A 32 12.09 -15.53 -3.60
N VAL A 33 13.41 -15.38 -3.45
CA VAL A 33 14.20 -14.36 -4.15
C VAL A 33 15.45 -15.01 -4.77
N GLU A 34 15.89 -14.44 -5.88
CA GLU A 34 17.25 -14.63 -6.39
C GLU A 34 18.07 -13.40 -6.04
N VAL A 35 19.23 -13.63 -5.46
CA VAL A 35 20.10 -12.57 -4.94
C VAL A 35 21.52 -12.78 -5.46
N VAL A 36 22.11 -11.71 -5.96
CA VAL A 36 23.54 -11.67 -6.26
C VAL A 36 24.27 -11.07 -5.05
N THR A 37 25.16 -11.85 -4.46
CA THR A 37 25.95 -11.45 -3.29
C THR A 37 27.09 -10.52 -3.69
N ALA A 38 27.79 -9.94 -2.69
CA ALA A 38 28.98 -9.12 -2.91
C ALA A 38 30.15 -9.89 -3.58
N ARG A 39 30.13 -11.22 -3.55
CA ARG A 39 31.10 -12.07 -4.25
C ARG A 39 30.74 -12.36 -5.70
N GLY A 40 29.60 -11.86 -6.18
CA GLY A 40 29.07 -12.18 -7.53
C GLY A 40 28.38 -13.53 -7.62
N GLU A 41 28.19 -14.24 -6.51
CA GLU A 41 27.51 -15.53 -6.45
C GLU A 41 25.99 -15.32 -6.49
N MET A 42 25.28 -16.13 -7.24
CA MET A 42 23.83 -16.13 -7.31
C MET A 42 23.25 -17.15 -6.35
N LEU A 43 22.37 -16.71 -5.47
CA LEU A 43 21.64 -17.55 -4.52
C LEU A 43 20.15 -17.52 -4.84
N SER A 44 19.49 -18.66 -4.76
CA SER A 44 18.03 -18.80 -4.79
C SER A 44 17.54 -19.21 -3.41
N THR A 45 16.40 -18.68 -3.00
CA THR A 45 15.79 -18.94 -1.68
C THR A 45 14.40 -19.56 -1.81
N GLY A 46 13.84 -20.01 -0.68
CA GLY A 46 12.59 -20.77 -0.68
C GLY A 46 12.75 -22.14 -1.32
N SER A 47 11.69 -22.70 -1.87
CA SER A 47 11.77 -24.02 -2.56
C SER A 47 12.69 -24.03 -3.77
N ALA A 48 12.95 -22.88 -4.40
CA ALA A 48 13.90 -22.77 -5.51
C ALA A 48 15.38 -22.91 -5.10
N ALA A 49 15.68 -22.97 -3.81
CA ALA A 49 17.03 -23.30 -3.33
C ALA A 49 17.42 -24.77 -3.59
N ALA A 50 16.45 -25.66 -3.72
CA ALA A 50 16.72 -27.04 -4.11
C ALA A 50 16.89 -27.17 -5.62
N ALA A 51 17.81 -28.04 -6.05
CA ALA A 51 18.06 -28.28 -7.47
C ALA A 51 16.79 -28.74 -8.18
N HIS A 52 16.54 -28.17 -9.36
CA HIS A 52 15.41 -28.52 -10.23
C HIS A 52 14.02 -28.32 -9.68
N THR A 53 13.86 -27.45 -8.65
CA THR A 53 12.56 -27.08 -8.10
C THR A 53 12.14 -25.67 -8.50
N ALA A 54 10.82 -25.44 -8.58
CA ALA A 54 10.26 -24.13 -8.82
C ALA A 54 10.10 -23.35 -7.52
N PRO A 55 10.09 -22.01 -7.55
CA PRO A 55 9.82 -21.18 -6.39
C PRO A 55 8.32 -21.22 -6.03
N PHE A 56 7.88 -22.30 -5.37
CA PHE A 56 6.48 -22.55 -5.09
C PHE A 56 6.07 -22.14 -3.67
N PHE A 57 6.95 -22.31 -2.67
CA PHE A 57 6.70 -21.91 -1.29
C PHE A 57 7.97 -21.41 -0.61
N ARG A 58 7.78 -20.57 0.40
CA ARG A 58 8.85 -19.87 1.11
C ARG A 58 9.59 -20.76 2.10
N TRP A 59 8.84 -21.59 2.82
CA TRP A 59 9.34 -22.37 3.95
C TRP A 59 9.95 -23.68 3.47
N TYR A 60 11.24 -23.65 3.15
CA TYR A 60 12.03 -24.81 2.77
C TYR A 60 13.30 -24.84 3.63
N GLY A 61 13.20 -25.48 4.81
CA GLY A 61 14.19 -25.37 5.86
C GLY A 61 14.09 -24.02 6.60
N PRO A 62 15.22 -23.49 7.09
CA PRO A 62 15.27 -22.14 7.67
C PRO A 62 14.82 -21.09 6.67
N ASP A 63 14.19 -20.01 7.14
CA ASP A 63 13.69 -18.92 6.28
C ASP A 63 14.83 -18.05 5.74
N LEU A 64 15.56 -18.55 4.76
CA LEU A 64 16.59 -17.78 4.09
C LEU A 64 16.02 -16.64 3.23
N THR A 65 14.77 -16.76 2.77
CA THR A 65 14.10 -15.67 2.07
C THR A 65 13.98 -14.45 2.97
N GLY A 66 13.60 -14.64 4.23
CA GLY A 66 13.48 -13.55 5.21
C GLY A 66 14.78 -12.82 5.50
N VAL A 67 15.93 -13.49 5.37
CA VAL A 67 17.25 -12.86 5.56
C VAL A 67 17.49 -11.73 4.55
N PHE A 68 16.99 -11.87 3.33
CA PHE A 68 17.17 -10.89 2.27
C PHE A 68 16.02 -9.88 2.14
N LEU A 69 15.04 -9.91 3.04
CA LEU A 69 13.91 -8.97 3.06
C LEU A 69 14.08 -7.96 4.18
N GLY A 70 13.90 -6.66 3.88
CA GLY A 70 14.12 -5.61 4.85
C GLY A 70 15.60 -5.39 5.22
N ASP A 71 16.52 -5.93 4.44
CA ASP A 71 17.98 -5.87 4.64
C ASP A 71 18.60 -4.54 4.18
N CYS A 72 17.81 -3.57 3.75
CA CYS A 72 18.27 -2.32 3.14
C CYS A 72 19.22 -2.51 1.94
N GLY A 73 19.22 -3.69 1.33
CA GLY A 73 20.11 -4.05 0.23
C GLY A 73 21.55 -4.40 0.64
N LEU A 74 21.82 -4.56 1.95
CA LEU A 74 23.16 -4.83 2.47
C LEU A 74 23.67 -6.24 2.14
N LEU A 75 22.78 -7.22 2.03
CA LEU A 75 23.16 -8.62 1.86
C LEU A 75 23.24 -9.05 0.39
N GLY A 76 22.81 -8.20 -0.53
CA GLY A 76 22.92 -8.45 -1.97
C GLY A 76 21.86 -7.79 -2.81
N ILE A 77 22.03 -7.90 -4.13
CA ILE A 77 21.13 -7.33 -5.14
C ILE A 77 20.07 -8.36 -5.48
N LYS A 78 18.81 -8.04 -5.25
CA LYS A 78 17.67 -8.89 -5.60
C LYS A 78 17.36 -8.75 -7.08
N THR A 79 17.65 -9.80 -7.85
CA THR A 79 17.49 -9.83 -9.30
C THR A 79 16.14 -10.37 -9.73
N ARG A 80 15.55 -11.25 -8.94
CA ARG A 80 14.23 -11.83 -9.17
C ARG A 80 13.51 -12.05 -7.85
N ALA A 81 12.19 -11.89 -7.87
CA ALA A 81 11.33 -12.24 -6.75
C ALA A 81 10.11 -13.01 -7.25
N THR A 82 9.75 -14.06 -6.53
CA THR A 82 8.49 -14.79 -6.74
C THR A 82 7.52 -14.38 -5.66
N LEU A 83 6.37 -13.85 -6.09
CA LEU A 83 5.36 -13.27 -5.20
C LEU A 83 4.08 -14.11 -5.26
N ARG A 84 3.43 -14.25 -4.11
CA ARG A 84 2.06 -14.77 -4.05
C ARG A 84 1.10 -13.75 -4.66
N LEU A 85 0.29 -14.19 -5.59
CA LEU A 85 -0.73 -13.36 -6.21
C LEU A 85 -2.01 -13.37 -5.37
N LEU A 86 -2.66 -12.23 -5.33
CA LEU A 86 -3.98 -12.07 -4.73
C LEU A 86 -5.04 -12.02 -5.84
N PRO A 87 -6.21 -12.63 -5.65
CA PRO A 87 -7.32 -12.47 -6.57
C PRO A 87 -7.68 -10.99 -6.73
N ARG A 88 -7.83 -10.56 -7.97
CA ARG A 88 -8.30 -9.20 -8.24
C ARG A 88 -9.80 -9.13 -7.92
N HIS A 89 -10.17 -8.19 -7.08
CA HIS A 89 -11.57 -7.90 -6.82
C HIS A 89 -12.23 -7.30 -8.08
N SER A 90 -13.45 -7.75 -8.37
CA SER A 90 -14.25 -7.22 -9.49
C SER A 90 -14.75 -5.80 -9.21
N HIS A 91 -14.94 -5.48 -7.95
CA HIS A 91 -15.40 -4.18 -7.48
C HIS A 91 -14.53 -3.71 -6.33
N MET A 92 -14.32 -2.41 -6.24
CA MET A 92 -13.62 -1.74 -5.15
C MET A 92 -14.43 -0.52 -4.73
N ASP A 93 -14.72 -0.44 -3.45
CA ASP A 93 -15.40 0.70 -2.84
C ASP A 93 -14.41 1.51 -2.00
N TYR A 94 -14.56 2.83 -2.07
CA TYR A 94 -13.78 3.78 -1.32
C TYR A 94 -14.70 4.56 -0.40
N LEU A 95 -14.45 4.47 0.89
CA LEU A 95 -15.27 5.12 1.91
C LEU A 95 -14.39 6.05 2.74
N SER A 96 -14.96 7.18 3.14
CA SER A 96 -14.26 8.16 3.97
C SER A 96 -15.21 8.71 5.02
N TRP A 97 -14.75 8.73 6.28
CA TRP A 97 -15.50 9.29 7.40
C TRP A 97 -14.68 10.32 8.17
N GLN A 98 -15.36 11.25 8.80
CA GLN A 98 -14.77 12.23 9.68
C GLN A 98 -15.14 11.94 11.13
N PHE A 99 -14.20 12.13 12.03
CA PHE A 99 -14.37 11.94 13.46
C PHE A 99 -14.03 13.23 14.22
N LYS A 100 -14.82 13.54 15.22
CA LYS A 100 -14.61 14.73 16.07
C LYS A 100 -13.41 14.58 17.01
N ASN A 101 -13.02 13.35 17.33
CA ASN A 101 -11.93 13.06 18.24
C ASN A 101 -11.18 11.78 17.86
N ALA A 102 -9.96 11.65 18.34
CA ALA A 102 -9.10 10.50 18.07
C ALA A 102 -9.64 9.19 18.68
N ALA A 103 -10.34 9.25 19.81
CA ALA A 103 -10.88 8.05 20.45
C ALA A 103 -11.93 7.36 19.58
N GLY A 104 -12.86 8.11 18.99
CA GLY A 104 -13.84 7.59 18.05
C GLY A 104 -13.19 7.03 16.78
N LEU A 105 -12.18 7.71 16.25
CA LEU A 105 -11.39 7.26 15.10
C LEU A 105 -10.72 5.91 15.39
N MET A 106 -10.00 5.78 16.49
CA MET A 106 -9.29 4.57 16.88
C MET A 106 -10.22 3.39 17.16
N SER A 107 -11.38 3.67 17.78
CA SER A 107 -12.43 2.66 17.99
C SER A 107 -12.96 2.12 16.67
N ALA A 108 -13.24 3.00 15.70
CA ALA A 108 -13.72 2.62 14.37
C ALA A 108 -12.65 1.80 13.61
N MET A 109 -11.38 2.23 13.63
CA MET A 109 -10.27 1.50 13.03
C MET A 109 -10.14 0.09 13.61
N GLY A 110 -10.18 -0.03 14.94
CA GLY A 110 -10.11 -1.32 15.61
C GLY A 110 -11.29 -2.23 15.28
N ALA A 111 -12.49 -1.70 15.15
CA ALA A 111 -13.66 -2.46 14.74
C ALA A 111 -13.55 -2.98 13.30
N LEU A 112 -13.09 -2.13 12.37
CA LEU A 112 -12.87 -2.51 10.97
C LEU A 112 -11.78 -3.56 10.81
N ALA A 113 -10.68 -3.41 11.53
CA ALA A 113 -9.58 -4.38 11.53
C ALA A 113 -10.05 -5.76 12.01
N ARG A 114 -10.81 -5.80 13.12
CA ARG A 114 -11.38 -7.06 13.64
C ARG A 114 -12.40 -7.69 12.70
N ALA A 115 -13.17 -6.87 12.01
CA ALA A 115 -14.17 -7.36 11.05
C ALA A 115 -13.53 -7.89 9.74
N GLY A 116 -12.28 -7.55 9.44
CA GLY A 116 -11.58 -7.99 8.23
C GLY A 116 -12.23 -7.52 6.93
N LEU A 117 -13.04 -6.46 6.97
CA LEU A 117 -13.86 -6.01 5.83
C LEU A 117 -13.08 -5.11 4.87
N ALA A 118 -12.03 -4.47 5.32
CA ALA A 118 -11.26 -3.52 4.54
C ALA A 118 -9.93 -4.11 4.06
N SER A 119 -9.56 -3.81 2.82
CA SER A 119 -8.23 -4.12 2.29
C SER A 119 -7.20 -3.14 2.82
N GLU A 120 -7.60 -1.88 3.02
CA GLU A 120 -6.77 -0.83 3.57
C GLU A 120 -7.60 0.07 4.50
N VAL A 121 -7.00 0.48 5.61
CA VAL A 121 -7.58 1.44 6.55
C VAL A 121 -6.51 2.47 6.89
N ALA A 122 -6.69 3.69 6.43
CA ALA A 122 -5.75 4.77 6.69
C ALA A 122 -6.43 5.92 7.42
N ALA A 123 -5.85 6.36 8.52
CA ALA A 123 -6.31 7.52 9.27
C ALA A 123 -5.34 8.67 9.10
N PHE A 124 -5.89 9.86 8.98
CA PHE A 124 -5.13 11.09 8.89
C PHE A 124 -5.59 12.05 9.98
N ASP A 125 -4.65 12.59 10.73
CA ASP A 125 -4.90 13.67 11.65
C ASP A 125 -5.16 14.99 10.88
N PRO A 126 -5.77 15.99 11.54
CA PRO A 126 -6.09 17.28 10.91
C PRO A 126 -4.85 17.99 10.35
N SER A 127 -3.72 17.95 11.07
CA SER A 127 -2.49 18.63 10.65
C SER A 127 -1.91 18.03 9.38
N LEU A 128 -1.86 16.67 9.30
CA LEU A 128 -1.40 15.98 8.10
C LEU A 128 -2.33 16.24 6.90
N SER A 129 -3.63 16.28 7.14
CA SER A 129 -4.62 16.61 6.13
C SER A 129 -4.39 18.02 5.56
N GLN A 130 -4.16 19.01 6.41
CA GLN A 130 -3.84 20.37 5.99
C GLN A 130 -2.54 20.46 5.18
N ILE A 131 -1.47 19.76 5.60
CA ILE A 131 -0.19 19.75 4.89
C ILE A 131 -0.35 19.11 3.49
N ARG A 132 -1.10 18.03 3.38
CA ARG A 132 -1.39 17.38 2.10
C ARG A 132 -2.17 18.28 1.15
N MET A 133 -3.16 18.99 1.68
CA MET A 133 -3.97 19.93 0.90
C MET A 133 -3.16 21.15 0.42
N ARG A 134 -2.25 21.67 1.24
CA ARG A 134 -1.37 22.79 0.85
C ARG A 134 -0.41 22.45 -0.29
N ARG A 135 -0.09 21.17 -0.50
CA ARG A 135 0.81 20.72 -1.59
C ARG A 135 0.11 20.48 -2.92
N ALA A 136 -1.21 20.41 -2.95
CA ALA A 136 -1.97 20.34 -4.19
C ALA A 136 -1.97 21.73 -4.84
N SER A 137 -1.33 21.90 -5.99
CA SER A 137 -1.39 23.14 -6.74
C SER A 137 -2.80 23.34 -7.29
N LEU A 138 -3.31 24.57 -7.26
CA LEU A 138 -4.61 24.93 -7.84
C LEU A 138 -4.76 24.41 -9.29
N GLY A 139 -3.66 24.35 -10.05
CA GLY A 139 -3.65 23.81 -11.40
C GLY A 139 -3.91 22.28 -11.47
N ALA A 140 -3.43 21.51 -10.46
CA ALA A 140 -3.71 20.09 -10.39
C ALA A 140 -5.19 19.82 -10.03
N ASP A 141 -5.77 20.65 -9.16
CA ASP A 141 -7.16 20.55 -8.76
C ASP A 141 -8.10 20.86 -9.91
N VAL A 142 -7.81 21.90 -10.69
CA VAL A 142 -8.57 22.24 -11.92
C VAL A 142 -8.49 21.13 -12.94
N LYS A 143 -7.32 20.52 -13.14
CA LYS A 143 -7.13 19.39 -14.06
C LYS A 143 -7.90 18.15 -13.61
N THR A 144 -7.90 17.88 -12.30
CA THR A 144 -8.66 16.76 -11.69
C THR A 144 -10.16 16.98 -11.83
N LEU A 145 -10.64 18.19 -11.53
CA LEU A 145 -12.04 18.56 -11.69
C LEU A 145 -12.49 18.43 -13.17
N GLY A 146 -11.68 18.91 -14.11
CA GLY A 146 -11.93 18.77 -15.55
C GLY A 146 -12.04 17.29 -15.98
N ASN A 147 -11.19 16.42 -15.45
CA ASN A 147 -11.23 14.98 -15.73
C ASN A 147 -12.48 14.30 -15.13
N VAL A 148 -12.91 14.71 -13.95
CA VAL A 148 -14.13 14.17 -13.29
C VAL A 148 -15.38 14.62 -14.06
N ILE A 149 -15.44 15.88 -14.44
CA ILE A 149 -16.56 16.39 -15.25
C ILE A 149 -16.63 15.67 -16.61
N ARG A 150 -15.48 15.45 -17.25
CA ARG A 150 -15.42 14.76 -18.55
C ARG A 150 -15.83 13.29 -18.48
N LYS A 151 -15.53 12.59 -17.37
CA LYS A 151 -15.85 11.15 -17.21
C LYS A 151 -17.20 10.89 -16.53
N GLY A 152 -17.63 11.76 -15.64
CA GLY A 152 -18.79 11.55 -14.77
C GLY A 152 -19.92 12.57 -14.90
N GLY A 153 -19.77 13.57 -15.79
CA GLY A 153 -20.77 14.61 -16.01
C GLY A 153 -20.73 15.74 -14.97
N LEU A 154 -21.41 16.85 -15.29
CA LEU A 154 -21.47 18.06 -14.46
C LEU A 154 -22.00 17.83 -13.04
N THR A 155 -22.94 16.91 -12.88
CA THR A 155 -23.54 16.58 -11.57
C THR A 155 -22.55 15.95 -10.60
N GLN A 156 -21.61 15.12 -11.09
CA GLN A 156 -20.56 14.55 -10.26
C GLN A 156 -19.47 15.57 -9.94
N GLY A 157 -19.13 16.46 -10.89
CA GLY A 157 -18.23 17.57 -10.64
C GLY A 157 -18.75 18.53 -9.56
N LEU A 158 -20.03 18.88 -9.62
CA LEU A 158 -20.68 19.76 -8.63
C LEU A 158 -20.73 19.11 -7.24
N LYS A 159 -21.05 17.80 -7.16
CA LYS A 159 -20.99 17.01 -5.90
C LYS A 159 -19.59 16.97 -5.30
N LEU A 160 -18.57 16.92 -6.13
CA LEU A 160 -17.18 16.94 -5.68
C LEU A 160 -16.82 18.30 -5.05
N VAL A 161 -17.23 19.41 -5.69
CA VAL A 161 -16.98 20.77 -5.17
C VAL A 161 -17.73 21.03 -3.88
N THR A 162 -19.00 20.64 -3.80
CA THR A 162 -19.82 20.86 -2.58
C THR A 162 -19.34 19.98 -1.43
N ARG A 163 -19.05 18.70 -1.65
CA ARG A 163 -18.53 17.80 -0.64
C ARG A 163 -17.06 18.07 -0.29
N GLY A 164 -16.27 18.59 -1.22
CA GLY A 164 -14.88 18.95 -0.98
C GLY A 164 -14.73 20.12 0.01
N ARG A 165 -15.74 20.98 0.15
CA ARG A 165 -15.75 22.04 1.16
C ARG A 165 -15.92 21.51 2.58
N ASP A 166 -16.76 20.50 2.78
CA ASP A 166 -16.98 19.87 4.09
C ASP A 166 -15.81 18.96 4.51
N PHE A 167 -15.00 18.52 3.56
CA PHE A 167 -13.80 17.70 3.79
C PHE A 167 -12.62 18.49 4.36
N LEU A 168 -12.74 19.79 4.42
CA LEU A 168 -11.70 20.74 4.83
C LEU A 168 -11.88 21.25 6.26
N ASP A 169 -12.69 20.58 7.09
CA ASP A 169 -12.80 20.95 8.49
C ASP A 169 -11.44 20.71 9.18
N PRO A 170 -10.71 21.79 9.56
CA PRO A 170 -9.34 21.68 10.05
C PRO A 170 -9.23 21.00 11.41
N GLU A 171 -10.37 20.74 12.08
CA GLU A 171 -10.39 20.15 13.42
C GLU A 171 -10.77 18.66 13.42
N ARG A 172 -11.07 18.05 12.25
CA ARG A 172 -11.55 16.67 12.17
C ARG A 172 -10.51 15.72 11.60
N SER A 173 -10.36 14.58 12.26
CA SER A 173 -9.60 13.46 11.74
C SER A 173 -10.39 12.68 10.70
N THR A 174 -9.74 12.23 9.64
CA THR A 174 -10.39 11.49 8.56
C THR A 174 -9.94 10.03 8.54
N LEU A 175 -10.88 9.12 8.26
CA LEU A 175 -10.65 7.71 8.06
C LEU A 175 -10.99 7.34 6.62
N HIS A 176 -10.04 6.77 5.90
CA HIS A 176 -10.20 6.30 4.54
C HIS A 176 -10.12 4.78 4.50
N ILE A 177 -11.04 4.16 3.79
CA ILE A 177 -11.16 2.72 3.68
C ILE A 177 -11.26 2.33 2.22
N THR A 178 -10.56 1.27 1.86
CA THR A 178 -10.70 0.60 0.57
C THR A 178 -11.16 -0.83 0.82
N ARG A 179 -12.22 -1.23 0.16
CA ARG A 179 -12.78 -2.58 0.24
C ARG A 179 -12.70 -3.28 -1.11
#